data_a864a8fa9a34320cf6abe88aa5a15ef2
#
_entry.id   a864a8fa9a34320cf6abe88aa5a15ef2
#
_cell.length_a   1.000
_cell.length_b   1.000
_cell.length_c   1.000
_cell.angle_alpha   90.00
_cell.angle_beta   90.00
_cell.angle_gamma   90.00
#
_symmetry.space_group_name_H-M   'P 1'
#
loop_
_entity.id
_entity.type
_entity.pdbx_description
1 polymer ?
#
loop_
_entity_poly.entity_id
_entity_poly.type
_entity_poly.pdbx_seq_one_letter_code
_entity_poly.pdbx_strand_id
1 'polypeptide(L)'
;MAMKAIVVEGGAMRGVFASGVLDAFLERDYKPFDFAIGVSAGASNLIGYLTDYPHRSINVITKLATSKRFFDPTRFLKGGDLIDVKWLFEESNRLYPVDEKKLFEGIPFFAATTNVDTGKADYYRVTRENFHHAIEATTALPIAYKHTPCFSGGCYTDGGVADSIPVREAYRRGARDITVVLSHPLNYSKKPVKNTWLMNKLFAEHPKMAEAMLHRSENYNESLEFIRNPPQGTRVRVIAPPDEFHVQRLSMRQSVLLEGYEMGLQEGRTHITNLSGGYGLSRENCHFCL
;
A
#
# COMPACT_ATOMS: atom_id res chain seq x y z
N MET A 1 11.19 24.73 4.28
CA MET A 1 11.43 23.36 4.78
C MET A 1 11.27 22.39 3.60
N ALA A 2 11.93 21.23 3.60
CA ALA A 2 11.75 20.22 2.57
C ALA A 2 10.35 19.62 2.69
N MET A 3 9.65 19.43 1.55
CA MET A 3 8.35 18.78 1.49
C MET A 3 8.47 17.31 1.94
N LYS A 4 7.56 16.89 2.82
CA LYS A 4 7.57 15.56 3.45
C LYS A 4 6.42 14.71 2.91
N ALA A 5 6.71 13.45 2.60
CA ALA A 5 5.69 12.51 2.16
C ALA A 5 5.74 11.21 2.94
N ILE A 6 4.58 10.56 3.06
CA ILE A 6 4.48 9.17 3.45
C ILE A 6 4.04 8.32 2.26
N VAL A 7 4.75 7.23 2.03
CA VAL A 7 4.46 6.23 0.99
C VAL A 7 4.20 4.89 1.67
N VAL A 8 3.05 4.28 1.39
CA VAL A 8 2.67 2.99 1.99
C VAL A 8 2.48 1.95 0.90
N GLU A 9 3.35 0.93 0.93
CA GLU A 9 3.35 -0.18 -0.04
C GLU A 9 2.05 -0.99 0.03
N GLY A 10 1.61 -1.50 -1.12
CA GLY A 10 0.57 -2.50 -1.22
C GLY A 10 1.06 -3.92 -0.86
N GLY A 11 0.19 -4.74 -0.26
CA GLY A 11 0.64 -6.07 0.17
C GLY A 11 -0.47 -7.06 0.51
N ALA A 12 -1.73 -6.76 0.21
CA ALA A 12 -2.89 -7.52 0.67
C ALA A 12 -2.83 -7.74 2.20
N MET A 13 -2.89 -8.99 2.71
CA MET A 13 -2.87 -9.25 4.17
C MET A 13 -1.56 -8.82 4.85
N ARG A 14 -0.44 -8.68 4.12
CA ARG A 14 0.81 -8.12 4.67
C ARG A 14 0.68 -6.65 5.08
N GLY A 15 -0.34 -5.96 4.56
CA GLY A 15 -0.68 -4.58 4.98
C GLY A 15 -0.98 -4.45 6.48
N VAL A 16 -1.17 -5.55 7.19
CA VAL A 16 -1.32 -5.57 8.64
C VAL A 16 -0.12 -4.94 9.37
N PHE A 17 1.09 -5.12 8.85
CA PHE A 17 2.29 -4.45 9.37
C PHE A 17 2.16 -2.93 9.27
N ALA A 18 1.81 -2.41 8.08
CA ALA A 18 1.61 -0.98 7.89
C ALA A 18 0.49 -0.42 8.77
N SER A 19 -0.58 -1.22 9.05
CA SER A 19 -1.62 -0.79 9.98
C SER A 19 -1.08 -0.57 11.40
N GLY A 20 -0.18 -1.43 11.87
CA GLY A 20 0.49 -1.26 13.16
C GLY A 20 1.40 -0.02 13.18
N VAL A 21 2.21 0.19 12.14
CA VAL A 21 3.07 1.39 12.02
C VAL A 21 2.24 2.67 12.09
N LEU A 22 1.13 2.74 11.35
CA LEU A 22 0.28 3.92 11.29
C LEU A 22 -0.47 4.16 12.61
N ASP A 23 -0.88 3.10 13.30
CA ASP A 23 -1.48 3.21 14.64
C ASP A 23 -0.45 3.69 15.67
N ALA A 24 0.81 3.25 15.61
CA ALA A 24 1.89 3.80 16.44
C ALA A 24 2.11 5.30 16.19
N PHE A 25 1.95 5.75 14.94
CA PHE A 25 2.01 7.16 14.60
C PHE A 25 0.84 7.94 15.23
N LEU A 26 -0.37 7.37 15.20
CA LEU A 26 -1.54 7.98 15.86
C LEU A 26 -1.39 8.04 17.38
N GLU A 27 -0.83 7.01 18.03
CA GLU A 27 -0.56 7.01 19.48
C GLU A 27 0.31 8.21 19.94
N ARG A 28 1.15 8.73 19.05
CA ARG A 28 2.10 9.81 19.33
C ARG A 28 1.77 11.11 18.60
N ASP A 29 0.60 11.19 17.97
CA ASP A 29 0.19 12.30 17.10
C ASP A 29 1.27 12.71 16.08
N TYR A 30 1.97 11.70 15.55
CA TYR A 30 3.05 11.88 14.58
C TYR A 30 2.48 11.98 13.15
N LYS A 31 2.31 13.22 12.67
CA LYS A 31 1.72 13.55 11.37
C LYS A 31 2.51 14.65 10.64
N PRO A 32 3.82 14.47 10.41
CA PRO A 32 4.67 15.52 9.86
C PRO A 32 4.59 15.66 8.34
N PHE A 33 3.66 14.95 7.67
CA PHE A 33 3.64 14.81 6.21
C PHE A 33 2.80 15.89 5.55
N ASP A 34 3.27 16.36 4.38
CA ASP A 34 2.56 17.32 3.53
C ASP A 34 1.61 16.60 2.57
N PHE A 35 1.88 15.32 2.25
CA PHE A 35 0.97 14.46 1.48
C PHE A 35 1.26 12.97 1.72
N ALA A 36 0.33 12.13 1.30
CA ALA A 36 0.41 10.68 1.40
C ALA A 36 0.15 10.00 0.05
N ILE A 37 0.89 8.90 -0.24
CA ILE A 37 0.61 8.03 -1.38
C ILE A 37 0.49 6.60 -0.87
N GLY A 38 -0.61 5.93 -1.22
CA GLY A 38 -0.84 4.53 -0.87
C GLY A 38 -1.17 3.67 -2.07
N VAL A 39 -0.87 2.39 -1.95
CA VAL A 39 -1.15 1.37 -2.97
C VAL A 39 -1.94 0.25 -2.34
N SER A 40 -3.09 -0.13 -2.93
CA SER A 40 -3.86 -1.31 -2.50
C SER A 40 -4.15 -1.28 -0.98
N ALA A 41 -3.78 -2.31 -0.23
CA ALA A 41 -3.91 -2.34 1.23
C ALA A 41 -3.23 -1.14 1.92
N GLY A 42 -2.14 -0.61 1.37
CA GLY A 42 -1.47 0.58 1.89
C GLY A 42 -2.34 1.84 1.78
N ALA A 43 -3.06 2.00 0.66
CA ALA A 43 -4.04 3.08 0.51
C ALA A 43 -5.19 2.93 1.50
N SER A 44 -5.71 1.71 1.69
CA SER A 44 -6.77 1.43 2.66
C SER A 44 -6.35 1.73 4.10
N ASN A 45 -5.09 1.44 4.47
CA ASN A 45 -4.54 1.72 5.79
C ASN A 45 -4.38 3.22 6.06
N LEU A 46 -3.99 4.00 5.04
CA LEU A 46 -3.88 5.46 5.15
C LEU A 46 -5.22 6.12 5.49
N ILE A 47 -6.35 5.54 5.11
CA ILE A 47 -7.67 6.09 5.46
C ILE A 47 -7.83 6.21 6.98
N GLY A 48 -7.49 5.16 7.74
CA GLY A 48 -7.55 5.19 9.21
C GLY A 48 -6.61 6.24 9.80
N TYR A 49 -5.38 6.29 9.32
CA TYR A 49 -4.37 7.26 9.78
C TYR A 49 -4.78 8.72 9.50
N LEU A 50 -5.22 9.03 8.28
CA LEU A 50 -5.58 10.38 7.86
C LEU A 50 -6.86 10.90 8.52
N THR A 51 -7.69 10.00 9.04
CA THR A 51 -8.94 10.34 9.72
C THR A 51 -8.87 10.25 11.25
N ASP A 52 -7.66 10.04 11.81
CA ASP A 52 -7.46 9.88 13.26
C ASP A 52 -8.29 8.73 13.86
N TYR A 53 -8.40 7.63 13.15
CA TYR A 53 -9.18 6.49 13.59
C TYR A 53 -8.25 5.29 13.93
N PRO A 54 -7.73 5.23 15.17
CA PRO A 54 -6.86 4.13 15.59
C PRO A 54 -7.58 2.78 15.51
N HIS A 55 -6.83 1.73 15.20
CA HIS A 55 -7.30 0.36 15.06
C HIS A 55 -8.33 0.11 13.94
N ARG A 56 -8.70 1.10 13.13
CA ARG A 56 -9.61 0.90 12.01
C ARG A 56 -9.09 -0.17 11.05
N SER A 57 -7.86 -0.02 10.61
CA SER A 57 -7.26 -0.91 9.61
C SER A 57 -7.10 -2.34 10.11
N ILE A 58 -6.63 -2.55 11.34
CA ILE A 58 -6.50 -3.90 11.91
C ILE A 58 -7.88 -4.57 12.08
N ASN A 59 -8.91 -3.82 12.47
CA ASN A 59 -10.27 -4.34 12.56
C ASN A 59 -10.83 -4.75 11.19
N VAL A 60 -10.62 -3.93 10.15
CA VAL A 60 -11.02 -4.27 8.77
C VAL A 60 -10.28 -5.53 8.30
N ILE A 61 -8.97 -5.61 8.50
CA ILE A 61 -8.16 -6.76 8.07
C ILE A 61 -8.60 -8.03 8.80
N THR A 62 -8.71 -8.01 10.14
CA THR A 62 -8.94 -9.22 10.94
C THR A 62 -10.40 -9.66 10.98
N LYS A 63 -11.37 -8.75 10.85
CA LYS A 63 -12.79 -9.07 10.97
C LYS A 63 -13.50 -9.17 9.63
N LEU A 64 -13.11 -8.36 8.64
CA LEU A 64 -13.78 -8.32 7.34
C LEU A 64 -12.97 -9.04 6.24
N ALA A 65 -11.68 -8.71 6.09
CA ALA A 65 -10.86 -9.29 5.01
C ALA A 65 -10.54 -10.78 5.23
N THR A 66 -10.69 -11.32 6.45
CA THR A 66 -10.60 -12.76 6.73
C THR A 66 -11.94 -13.49 6.58
N SER A 67 -13.03 -12.76 6.34
CA SER A 67 -14.36 -13.35 6.22
C SER A 67 -14.53 -14.09 4.88
N LYS A 68 -15.38 -15.13 4.90
CA LYS A 68 -15.78 -15.84 3.68
C LYS A 68 -16.53 -14.94 2.69
N ARG A 69 -17.14 -13.87 3.15
CA ARG A 69 -17.82 -12.90 2.30
C ARG A 69 -16.81 -12.15 1.42
N PHE A 70 -15.65 -11.77 1.97
CA PHE A 70 -14.58 -11.12 1.21
C PHE A 70 -13.80 -12.14 0.37
N PHE A 71 -13.23 -13.18 0.99
CA PHE A 71 -12.36 -14.16 0.34
C PHE A 71 -13.07 -15.52 0.21
N ASP A 72 -13.42 -15.91 -1.00
CA ASP A 72 -14.15 -17.15 -1.27
C ASP A 72 -13.60 -17.93 -2.47
N PRO A 73 -12.72 -18.93 -2.24
CA PRO A 73 -12.24 -19.82 -3.29
C PRO A 73 -13.35 -20.60 -3.99
N THR A 74 -14.45 -20.92 -3.28
CA THR A 74 -15.58 -21.65 -3.88
C THR A 74 -16.31 -20.79 -4.92
N ARG A 75 -16.51 -19.49 -4.59
CA ARG A 75 -17.06 -18.52 -5.54
C ARG A 75 -16.16 -18.39 -6.76
N PHE A 76 -14.84 -18.32 -6.55
CA PHE A 76 -13.86 -18.24 -7.63
C PHE A 76 -13.90 -19.45 -8.57
N LEU A 77 -13.95 -20.67 -8.03
CA LEU A 77 -14.06 -21.91 -8.82
C LEU A 77 -15.37 -21.99 -9.64
N LYS A 78 -16.42 -21.34 -9.18
CA LYS A 78 -17.70 -21.24 -9.92
C LYS A 78 -17.72 -20.08 -10.93
N GLY A 79 -16.59 -19.43 -11.18
CA GLY A 79 -16.46 -18.34 -12.16
C GLY A 79 -16.72 -16.94 -11.61
N GLY A 80 -16.89 -16.76 -10.30
CA GLY A 80 -16.99 -15.44 -9.65
C GLY A 80 -15.65 -14.88 -9.20
N ASP A 81 -15.68 -13.84 -8.36
CA ASP A 81 -14.49 -13.22 -7.79
C ASP A 81 -13.91 -14.03 -6.63
N LEU A 82 -12.58 -14.06 -6.52
CA LEU A 82 -11.90 -14.60 -5.34
C LEU A 82 -12.08 -13.67 -4.14
N ILE A 83 -11.98 -12.35 -4.39
CA ILE A 83 -12.13 -11.29 -3.39
C ILE A 83 -13.27 -10.34 -3.79
N ASP A 84 -14.04 -9.87 -2.81
CA ASP A 84 -15.11 -8.90 -3.03
C ASP A 84 -14.68 -7.52 -2.49
N VAL A 85 -13.93 -6.79 -3.32
CA VAL A 85 -13.33 -5.50 -2.98
C VAL A 85 -14.41 -4.46 -2.70
N LYS A 86 -15.46 -4.42 -3.52
CA LYS A 86 -16.58 -3.50 -3.37
C LYS A 86 -17.28 -3.70 -2.02
N TRP A 87 -17.61 -4.94 -1.70
CA TRP A 87 -18.22 -5.27 -0.41
C TRP A 87 -17.30 -4.86 0.76
N LEU A 88 -15.99 -5.15 0.66
CA LEU A 88 -15.05 -4.79 1.73
C LEU A 88 -15.03 -3.28 1.98
N PHE A 89 -15.03 -2.48 0.92
CA PHE A 89 -15.08 -1.03 1.02
C PHE A 89 -16.38 -0.55 1.67
N GLU A 90 -17.53 -1.00 1.16
CA GLU A 90 -18.86 -0.61 1.66
C GLU A 90 -19.03 -1.00 3.13
N GLU A 91 -18.70 -2.26 3.47
CA GLU A 91 -18.86 -2.78 4.82
C GLU A 91 -17.89 -2.15 5.82
N SER A 92 -16.65 -1.87 5.40
CA SER A 92 -15.69 -1.18 6.25
C SER A 92 -16.11 0.25 6.57
N ASN A 93 -16.71 0.97 5.62
CA ASN A 93 -17.23 2.32 5.89
C ASN A 93 -18.54 2.30 6.69
N ARG A 94 -19.35 1.26 6.54
CA ARG A 94 -20.57 1.09 7.35
C ARG A 94 -20.25 0.80 8.82
N LEU A 95 -19.27 -0.09 9.10
CA LEU A 95 -18.93 -0.50 10.47
C LEU A 95 -17.90 0.42 11.13
N TYR A 96 -17.03 1.01 10.35
CA TYR A 96 -15.94 1.89 10.79
C TYR A 96 -15.94 3.19 9.97
N PRO A 97 -17.03 4.01 10.09
CA PRO A 97 -17.18 5.23 9.32
C PRO A 97 -16.04 6.21 9.64
N VAL A 98 -15.54 6.87 8.59
CA VAL A 98 -14.42 7.80 8.70
C VAL A 98 -14.89 9.25 8.76
N ASP A 99 -14.08 10.11 9.36
CA ASP A 99 -14.26 11.56 9.30
C ASP A 99 -13.90 12.04 7.89
N GLU A 100 -14.92 12.21 7.05
CA GLU A 100 -14.75 12.64 5.67
C GLU A 100 -14.13 14.04 5.55
N LYS A 101 -14.37 14.92 6.53
CA LYS A 101 -13.75 16.25 6.53
C LYS A 101 -12.24 16.14 6.68
N LYS A 102 -11.76 15.33 7.64
CA LYS A 102 -10.33 15.08 7.81
C LYS A 102 -9.72 14.43 6.58
N LEU A 103 -10.44 13.49 5.95
CA LEU A 103 -9.93 12.76 4.79
C LEU A 103 -9.78 13.65 3.54
N PHE A 104 -10.75 14.50 3.25
CA PHE A 104 -10.79 15.25 1.99
C PHE A 104 -10.27 16.69 2.09
N GLU A 105 -10.33 17.30 3.29
CA GLU A 105 -9.83 18.65 3.55
C GLU A 105 -8.46 18.66 4.26
N GLY A 106 -7.95 17.48 4.66
CA GLY A 106 -6.62 17.31 5.23
C GLY A 106 -5.49 17.36 4.20
N ILE A 107 -4.37 16.73 4.51
CA ILE A 107 -3.26 16.64 3.57
C ILE A 107 -3.68 15.87 2.30
N PRO A 108 -3.16 16.23 1.11
CA PRO A 108 -3.44 15.49 -0.12
C PRO A 108 -3.11 13.99 0.03
N PHE A 109 -4.08 13.15 -0.27
CA PHE A 109 -3.94 11.70 -0.30
C PHE A 109 -4.08 11.20 -1.74
N PHE A 110 -3.11 10.41 -2.19
CA PHE A 110 -3.10 9.83 -3.53
C PHE A 110 -3.18 8.30 -3.45
N ALA A 111 -4.10 7.73 -4.22
CA ALA A 111 -4.18 6.30 -4.45
C ALA A 111 -3.50 5.96 -5.79
N ALA A 112 -2.52 5.06 -5.78
CA ALA A 112 -1.90 4.55 -6.99
C ALA A 112 -2.76 3.47 -7.62
N THR A 113 -3.00 3.56 -8.92
CA THR A 113 -3.75 2.60 -9.73
C THR A 113 -2.94 2.20 -10.95
N THR A 114 -3.30 1.09 -11.60
CA THR A 114 -2.72 0.72 -12.90
C THR A 114 -3.79 0.87 -13.98
N ASN A 115 -3.54 1.68 -14.97
CA ASN A 115 -4.42 1.85 -16.13
C ASN A 115 -4.32 0.60 -17.02
N VAL A 116 -5.46 -0.03 -17.32
CA VAL A 116 -5.47 -1.32 -18.04
C VAL A 116 -5.10 -1.19 -19.50
N ASP A 117 -5.33 -0.03 -20.12
CA ASP A 117 -5.05 0.19 -21.53
C ASP A 117 -3.59 0.56 -21.79
N THR A 118 -2.93 1.20 -20.81
CA THR A 118 -1.54 1.64 -20.96
C THR A 118 -0.55 0.78 -20.18
N GLY A 119 -1.00 0.02 -19.16
CA GLY A 119 -0.15 -0.71 -18.22
C GLY A 119 0.65 0.19 -17.28
N LYS A 120 0.42 1.50 -17.29
CA LYS A 120 1.15 2.48 -16.49
C LYS A 120 0.43 2.81 -15.19
N ALA A 121 1.20 3.31 -14.22
CA ALA A 121 0.63 3.82 -12.97
C ALA A 121 0.00 5.20 -13.18
N ASP A 122 -1.21 5.36 -12.63
CA ASP A 122 -1.88 6.64 -12.45
C ASP A 122 -2.10 6.88 -10.95
N TYR A 123 -2.01 8.14 -10.52
CA TYR A 123 -2.08 8.52 -9.11
C TYR A 123 -3.20 9.52 -8.91
N TYR A 124 -4.31 9.04 -8.38
CA TYR A 124 -5.49 9.86 -8.16
C TYR A 124 -5.47 10.50 -6.78
N ARG A 125 -5.56 11.84 -6.73
CA ARG A 125 -5.92 12.50 -5.49
C ARG A 125 -7.31 12.00 -5.08
N VAL A 126 -7.39 11.45 -3.87
CA VAL A 126 -8.66 10.98 -3.32
C VAL A 126 -9.48 12.18 -2.89
N THR A 127 -10.68 12.28 -3.45
CA THR A 127 -11.67 13.33 -3.18
C THR A 127 -13.00 12.68 -2.83
N ARG A 128 -13.96 13.46 -2.35
CA ARG A 128 -15.31 12.98 -2.04
C ARG A 128 -15.97 12.31 -3.27
N GLU A 129 -15.75 12.88 -4.44
CA GLU A 129 -16.39 12.43 -5.69
C GLU A 129 -15.83 11.10 -6.19
N ASN A 130 -14.53 10.85 -5.98
CA ASN A 130 -13.87 9.67 -6.52
C ASN A 130 -13.48 8.62 -5.46
N PHE A 131 -13.75 8.85 -4.18
CA PHE A 131 -13.28 8.02 -3.07
C PHE A 131 -13.55 6.53 -3.28
N HIS A 132 -14.80 6.18 -3.57
CA HIS A 132 -15.18 4.79 -3.82
C HIS A 132 -14.36 4.20 -4.99
N HIS A 133 -14.37 4.87 -6.13
CA HIS A 133 -13.71 4.39 -7.34
C HIS A 133 -12.19 4.29 -7.21
N ALA A 134 -11.56 5.27 -6.58
CA ALA A 134 -10.11 5.29 -6.40
C ALA A 134 -9.63 4.16 -5.46
N ILE A 135 -10.37 3.90 -4.36
CA ILE A 135 -10.02 2.82 -3.43
C ILE A 135 -10.36 1.45 -4.02
N GLU A 136 -11.49 1.29 -4.68
CA GLU A 136 -11.82 0.07 -5.41
C GLU A 136 -10.73 -0.24 -6.45
N ALA A 137 -10.36 0.73 -7.29
CA ALA A 137 -9.36 0.57 -8.33
C ALA A 137 -7.98 0.18 -7.79
N THR A 138 -7.48 0.90 -6.77
CA THR A 138 -6.15 0.60 -6.21
C THR A 138 -6.08 -0.79 -5.56
N THR A 139 -7.22 -1.37 -5.16
CA THR A 139 -7.32 -2.69 -4.51
C THR A 139 -7.85 -3.80 -5.44
N ALA A 140 -8.21 -3.49 -6.69
CA ALA A 140 -8.75 -4.42 -7.67
C ALA A 140 -7.65 -5.37 -8.20
N LEU A 141 -7.28 -6.39 -7.42
CA LEU A 141 -6.24 -7.36 -7.80
C LEU A 141 -6.61 -8.09 -9.09
N PRO A 142 -5.76 -8.04 -10.13
CA PRO A 142 -6.01 -8.78 -11.38
C PRO A 142 -6.28 -10.25 -11.12
N ILE A 143 -7.22 -10.84 -11.88
CA ILE A 143 -7.65 -12.23 -11.80
C ILE A 143 -8.48 -12.51 -10.54
N ALA A 144 -8.09 -12.02 -9.38
CA ALA A 144 -8.80 -12.24 -8.12
C ALA A 144 -10.09 -11.41 -8.02
N TYR A 145 -10.12 -10.23 -8.64
CA TYR A 145 -11.28 -9.36 -8.80
C TYR A 145 -11.49 -9.11 -10.30
N LYS A 146 -12.62 -9.55 -10.84
CA LYS A 146 -12.89 -9.52 -12.28
C LYS A 146 -13.41 -8.19 -12.78
N HIS A 147 -14.06 -7.43 -11.87
CA HIS A 147 -14.54 -6.11 -12.21
C HIS A 147 -13.36 -5.16 -12.39
N THR A 148 -13.40 -4.37 -13.47
CA THR A 148 -12.41 -3.34 -13.75
C THR A 148 -13.06 -1.97 -13.53
N PRO A 149 -12.79 -1.30 -12.39
CA PRO A 149 -13.35 0.00 -12.11
C PRO A 149 -12.95 1.03 -13.16
N CYS A 150 -13.96 1.76 -13.71
CA CYS A 150 -13.72 2.78 -14.71
C CYS A 150 -14.20 4.14 -14.17
N PHE A 151 -13.32 5.15 -14.21
CA PHE A 151 -13.63 6.52 -13.82
C PHE A 151 -12.60 7.48 -14.41
N SER A 152 -12.92 8.77 -14.46
CA SER A 152 -12.01 9.83 -14.97
C SER A 152 -11.42 9.53 -16.37
N GLY A 153 -12.18 8.83 -17.20
CA GLY A 153 -11.79 8.54 -18.60
C GLY A 153 -10.86 7.34 -18.80
N GLY A 154 -10.63 6.51 -17.78
CA GLY A 154 -9.85 5.28 -17.87
C GLY A 154 -10.46 4.13 -17.06
N CYS A 155 -9.94 2.93 -17.28
CA CYS A 155 -10.28 1.75 -16.49
C CYS A 155 -9.02 1.22 -15.78
N TYR A 156 -9.17 0.75 -14.53
CA TYR A 156 -8.04 0.56 -13.63
C TYR A 156 -8.08 -0.77 -12.92
N THR A 157 -6.90 -1.19 -12.50
CA THR A 157 -6.68 -2.33 -11.61
C THR A 157 -5.68 -1.94 -10.51
N ASP A 158 -5.36 -2.87 -9.60
CA ASP A 158 -4.45 -2.67 -8.46
C ASP A 158 -3.15 -1.95 -8.85
N GLY A 159 -2.87 -0.86 -8.16
CA GLY A 159 -1.69 -0.03 -8.40
C GLY A 159 -0.36 -0.77 -8.25
N GLY A 160 -0.34 -1.82 -7.44
CA GLY A 160 0.84 -2.66 -7.24
C GLY A 160 1.25 -3.50 -8.46
N VAL A 161 0.52 -3.42 -9.58
CA VAL A 161 0.96 -3.98 -10.87
C VAL A 161 2.03 -3.09 -11.48
N ALA A 162 1.76 -1.80 -11.64
CA ALA A 162 2.67 -0.85 -12.28
C ALA A 162 3.67 -0.22 -11.29
N ASP A 163 3.21 0.15 -10.08
CA ASP A 163 4.07 0.76 -9.05
C ASP A 163 3.64 0.33 -7.64
N SER A 164 4.32 -0.67 -7.10
CA SER A 164 4.04 -1.19 -5.76
C SER A 164 4.54 -0.27 -4.63
N ILE A 165 5.59 0.54 -4.89
CA ILE A 165 6.25 1.43 -3.93
C ILE A 165 6.46 2.79 -4.59
N PRO A 166 5.48 3.70 -4.59
CA PRO A 166 5.50 4.96 -5.35
C PRO A 166 6.44 6.03 -4.75
N VAL A 167 7.64 5.63 -4.33
CA VAL A 167 8.64 6.53 -3.77
C VAL A 167 9.19 7.51 -4.82
N ARG A 168 9.37 7.05 -6.06
CA ARG A 168 9.79 7.88 -7.19
C ARG A 168 8.74 8.93 -7.54
N GLU A 169 7.46 8.57 -7.44
CA GLU A 169 6.36 9.50 -7.63
C GLU A 169 6.31 10.57 -6.51
N ALA A 170 6.53 10.17 -5.26
CA ALA A 170 6.63 11.13 -4.17
C ALA A 170 7.77 12.14 -4.40
N TYR A 171 8.93 11.67 -4.87
CA TYR A 171 10.05 12.52 -5.25
C TYR A 171 9.68 13.46 -6.42
N ARG A 172 9.03 12.93 -7.48
CA ARG A 172 8.59 13.71 -8.65
C ARG A 172 7.61 14.83 -8.25
N ARG A 173 6.78 14.60 -7.22
CA ARG A 173 5.86 15.59 -6.64
C ARG A 173 6.55 16.63 -5.76
N GLY A 174 7.85 16.55 -5.59
CA GLY A 174 8.64 17.54 -4.86
C GLY A 174 9.03 17.13 -3.44
N ALA A 175 8.64 15.94 -2.96
CA ALA A 175 9.09 15.47 -1.65
C ALA A 175 10.62 15.27 -1.64
N ARG A 176 11.25 15.70 -0.54
CA ARG A 176 12.69 15.53 -0.29
C ARG A 176 12.97 14.88 1.06
N ASP A 177 11.93 14.63 1.83
CA ASP A 177 11.95 13.85 3.07
C ASP A 177 10.78 12.84 2.99
N ILE A 178 11.10 11.58 2.65
CA ILE A 178 10.09 10.57 2.31
C ILE A 178 10.17 9.44 3.33
N THR A 179 9.08 9.16 4.02
CA THR A 179 8.93 7.98 4.86
C THR A 179 8.22 6.89 4.06
N VAL A 180 8.86 5.74 3.91
CA VAL A 180 8.31 4.58 3.16
C VAL A 180 8.01 3.45 4.13
N VAL A 181 6.77 2.98 4.15
CA VAL A 181 6.35 1.79 4.89
C VAL A 181 6.24 0.62 3.93
N LEU A 182 7.11 -0.36 4.09
CA LEU A 182 7.18 -1.55 3.24
C LEU A 182 6.30 -2.69 3.78
N SER A 183 5.98 -3.65 2.91
CA SER A 183 5.23 -4.87 3.23
C SER A 183 6.11 -6.13 3.22
N HIS A 184 7.40 -5.96 2.96
CA HIS A 184 8.42 -7.00 2.99
C HIS A 184 9.66 -6.52 3.74
N PRO A 185 10.47 -7.43 4.31
CA PRO A 185 11.79 -7.09 4.85
C PRO A 185 12.70 -6.38 3.82
N LEU A 186 13.66 -5.61 4.31
CA LEU A 186 14.55 -4.80 3.44
C LEU A 186 15.43 -5.62 2.49
N ASN A 187 15.74 -6.86 2.86
CA ASN A 187 16.54 -7.78 2.06
C ASN A 187 15.73 -8.44 0.92
N TYR A 188 14.41 -8.21 0.87
CA TYR A 188 13.55 -8.78 -0.16
C TYR A 188 13.85 -8.16 -1.53
N SER A 189 13.84 -9.00 -2.55
CA SER A 189 13.80 -8.59 -3.96
C SER A 189 12.72 -9.37 -4.69
N LYS A 190 12.01 -8.71 -5.59
CA LYS A 190 10.95 -9.35 -6.35
C LYS A 190 11.55 -10.12 -7.52
N LYS A 191 11.22 -11.43 -7.60
CA LYS A 191 11.66 -12.29 -8.70
C LYS A 191 10.80 -12.07 -9.95
N PRO A 192 11.38 -12.14 -11.16
CA PRO A 192 10.64 -12.01 -12.41
C PRO A 192 9.64 -13.15 -12.59
N VAL A 193 8.57 -12.87 -13.31
CA VAL A 193 7.57 -13.87 -13.71
C VAL A 193 8.21 -14.79 -14.76
N LYS A 194 8.21 -16.10 -14.50
CA LYS A 194 8.88 -17.07 -15.37
C LYS A 194 8.06 -17.45 -16.62
N ASN A 195 6.74 -17.35 -16.55
CA ASN A 195 5.86 -17.85 -17.62
C ASN A 195 5.20 -16.70 -18.40
N THR A 196 5.92 -16.16 -19.37
CA THR A 196 5.47 -15.08 -20.25
C THR A 196 4.24 -15.47 -21.07
N TRP A 197 4.20 -16.72 -21.58
CA TRP A 197 3.06 -17.20 -22.35
C TRP A 197 1.76 -17.20 -21.53
N LEU A 198 1.83 -17.64 -20.27
CA LEU A 198 0.66 -17.61 -19.37
C LEU A 198 0.16 -16.19 -19.13
N MET A 199 1.08 -15.23 -18.93
CA MET A 199 0.70 -13.83 -18.75
C MET A 199 0.01 -13.28 -20.01
N ASN A 200 0.56 -13.51 -21.18
CA ASN A 200 -0.04 -13.09 -22.44
C ASN A 200 -1.43 -13.74 -22.68
N LYS A 201 -1.60 -14.99 -22.29
CA LYS A 201 -2.91 -15.67 -22.38
C LYS A 201 -3.93 -15.12 -21.39
N LEU A 202 -3.53 -14.87 -20.14
CA LEU A 202 -4.42 -14.34 -19.10
C LEU A 202 -4.89 -12.90 -19.40
N PHE A 203 -4.05 -12.12 -20.07
CA PHE A 203 -4.33 -10.73 -20.40
C PHE A 203 -4.42 -10.49 -21.92
N ALA A 204 -4.96 -11.49 -22.66
CA ALA A 204 -5.03 -11.39 -24.12
C ALA A 204 -5.84 -10.18 -24.62
N GLU A 205 -6.87 -9.77 -23.87
CA GLU A 205 -7.69 -8.59 -24.19
C GLU A 205 -7.02 -7.26 -23.78
N HIS A 206 -6.01 -7.32 -22.89
CA HIS A 206 -5.27 -6.18 -22.37
C HIS A 206 -3.75 -6.44 -22.45
N PRO A 207 -3.13 -6.44 -23.64
CA PRO A 207 -1.71 -6.80 -23.80
C PRO A 207 -0.76 -5.91 -23.01
N LYS A 208 -1.11 -4.63 -22.76
CA LYS A 208 -0.33 -3.74 -21.91
C LYS A 208 -0.34 -4.14 -20.44
N MET A 209 -1.40 -4.82 -19.99
CA MET A 209 -1.44 -5.42 -18.66
C MET A 209 -0.49 -6.63 -18.55
N ALA A 210 -0.42 -7.47 -19.60
CA ALA A 210 0.55 -8.55 -19.64
C ALA A 210 1.98 -8.02 -19.53
N GLU A 211 2.32 -6.99 -20.31
CA GLU A 211 3.60 -6.29 -20.28
C GLU A 211 3.90 -5.72 -18.88
N ALA A 212 2.95 -5.00 -18.27
CA ALA A 212 3.09 -4.46 -16.91
C ALA A 212 3.33 -5.56 -15.86
N MET A 213 2.64 -6.69 -15.95
CA MET A 213 2.83 -7.84 -15.06
C MET A 213 4.22 -8.47 -15.21
N LEU A 214 4.78 -8.51 -16.42
CA LEU A 214 6.12 -9.03 -16.68
C LEU A 214 7.21 -8.08 -16.13
N HIS A 215 7.04 -6.77 -16.28
CA HIS A 215 7.98 -5.75 -15.78
C HIS A 215 7.80 -5.41 -14.28
N ARG A 216 6.79 -5.98 -13.63
CA ARG A 216 6.48 -5.69 -12.23
C ARG A 216 7.65 -5.89 -11.27
N SER A 217 8.49 -6.91 -11.52
CA SER A 217 9.67 -7.18 -10.67
C SER A 217 10.76 -6.14 -10.86
N GLU A 218 10.98 -5.66 -12.08
CA GLU A 218 11.94 -4.60 -12.41
C GLU A 218 11.51 -3.30 -11.72
N ASN A 219 10.27 -2.85 -11.94
CA ASN A 219 9.74 -1.62 -11.33
C ASN A 219 9.82 -1.65 -9.79
N TYR A 220 9.55 -2.80 -9.19
CA TYR A 220 9.65 -3.00 -7.75
C TYR A 220 11.10 -2.83 -7.26
N ASN A 221 12.03 -3.53 -7.91
CA ASN A 221 13.42 -3.51 -7.53
C ASN A 221 14.09 -2.16 -7.80
N GLU A 222 13.67 -1.43 -8.86
CA GLU A 222 14.08 -0.04 -9.10
C GLU A 222 13.61 0.90 -7.99
N SER A 223 12.41 0.69 -7.44
CA SER A 223 11.94 1.47 -6.28
C SER A 223 12.77 1.17 -5.03
N LEU A 224 13.16 -0.08 -4.81
CA LEU A 224 14.09 -0.44 -3.73
C LEU A 224 15.48 0.18 -3.95
N GLU A 225 15.97 0.22 -5.19
CA GLU A 225 17.24 0.85 -5.50
C GLU A 225 17.20 2.37 -5.25
N PHE A 226 16.09 3.04 -5.64
CA PHE A 226 15.88 4.44 -5.33
C PHE A 226 15.87 4.71 -3.80
N ILE A 227 15.28 3.81 -3.02
CA ILE A 227 15.27 3.89 -1.57
C ILE A 227 16.68 3.80 -0.99
N ARG A 228 17.50 2.87 -1.50
CA ARG A 228 18.88 2.66 -1.05
C ARG A 228 19.82 3.79 -1.47
N ASN A 229 19.62 4.32 -2.67
CA ASN A 229 20.47 5.34 -3.31
C ASN A 229 19.62 6.54 -3.76
N PRO A 230 19.01 7.30 -2.83
CA PRO A 230 18.18 8.44 -3.20
C PRO A 230 19.03 9.58 -3.82
N PRO A 231 18.44 10.38 -4.72
CA PRO A 231 19.10 11.54 -5.30
C PRO A 231 19.62 12.51 -4.23
N GLN A 232 20.68 13.23 -4.56
CA GLN A 232 21.29 14.23 -3.67
C GLN A 232 20.21 15.23 -3.16
N GLY A 233 20.26 15.55 -1.87
CA GLY A 233 19.28 16.42 -1.22
C GLY A 233 17.94 15.77 -0.87
N THR A 234 17.82 14.45 -1.10
CA THR A 234 16.63 13.68 -0.73
C THR A 234 16.97 12.72 0.41
N ARG A 235 16.11 12.68 1.42
CA ARG A 235 16.17 11.72 2.52
C ARG A 235 15.03 10.73 2.40
N VAL A 236 15.34 9.44 2.42
CA VAL A 236 14.33 8.37 2.48
C VAL A 236 14.51 7.64 3.80
N ARG A 237 13.43 7.55 4.58
CA ARG A 237 13.34 6.74 5.80
C ARG A 237 12.48 5.54 5.52
N VAL A 238 12.94 4.37 5.89
CA VAL A 238 12.25 3.11 5.63
C VAL A 238 11.80 2.48 6.93
N ILE A 239 10.55 2.03 6.96
CA ILE A 239 10.00 1.18 8.00
C ILE A 239 9.58 -0.12 7.32
N ALA A 240 10.30 -1.19 7.61
CA ALA A 240 10.12 -2.49 6.97
C ALA A 240 9.85 -3.56 8.00
N PRO A 241 9.08 -4.60 7.65
CA PRO A 241 8.94 -5.77 8.52
C PRO A 241 10.29 -6.41 8.84
N PRO A 242 10.48 -6.91 10.07
CA PRO A 242 11.65 -7.70 10.40
C PRO A 242 11.65 -9.06 9.66
N ASP A 243 12.79 -9.76 9.67
CA ASP A 243 12.93 -11.04 8.95
C ASP A 243 11.98 -12.14 9.48
N GLU A 244 11.56 -12.03 10.73
CA GLU A 244 10.60 -12.92 11.40
C GLU A 244 9.14 -12.66 11.00
N PHE A 245 8.88 -11.69 10.13
CA PHE A 245 7.53 -11.38 9.66
C PHE A 245 6.98 -12.48 8.72
N HIS A 246 6.06 -13.28 9.22
CA HIS A 246 5.56 -14.47 8.54
C HIS A 246 4.22 -14.28 7.83
N VAL A 247 3.65 -13.06 7.83
CA VAL A 247 2.37 -12.82 7.15
C VAL A 247 2.53 -12.93 5.63
N GLN A 248 1.71 -13.79 5.03
CA GLN A 248 1.65 -13.97 3.57
C GLN A 248 0.51 -13.14 2.98
N ARG A 249 0.51 -12.99 1.64
CA ARG A 249 -0.55 -12.23 0.93
C ARG A 249 -1.97 -12.73 1.22
N LEU A 250 -2.13 -14.02 1.50
CA LEU A 250 -3.41 -14.68 1.76
C LEU A 250 -3.47 -15.28 3.17
N SER A 251 -2.74 -14.75 4.15
CA SER A 251 -2.83 -15.18 5.54
C SER A 251 -4.21 -14.87 6.10
N MET A 252 -4.90 -15.91 6.61
CA MET A 252 -6.24 -15.79 7.19
C MET A 252 -6.29 -16.07 8.69
N ARG A 253 -5.19 -16.57 9.29
CA ARG A 253 -5.13 -16.83 10.74
C ARG A 253 -4.97 -15.53 11.50
N GLN A 254 -5.93 -15.24 12.38
CA GLN A 254 -5.94 -14.02 13.19
C GLN A 254 -4.66 -13.87 14.05
N SER A 255 -4.18 -14.96 14.66
CA SER A 255 -2.96 -14.91 15.48
C SER A 255 -1.74 -14.42 14.69
N VAL A 256 -1.55 -14.90 13.45
CA VAL A 256 -0.45 -14.48 12.57
C VAL A 256 -0.62 -13.01 12.15
N LEU A 257 -1.86 -12.58 11.90
CA LEU A 257 -2.14 -11.18 11.55
C LEU A 257 -1.90 -10.24 12.73
N LEU A 258 -2.34 -10.61 13.93
CA LEU A 258 -2.11 -9.82 15.14
C LEU A 258 -0.63 -9.71 15.49
N GLU A 259 0.13 -10.80 15.36
CA GLU A 259 1.58 -10.78 15.52
C GLU A 259 2.25 -9.81 14.55
N GLY A 260 1.86 -9.86 13.25
CA GLY A 260 2.36 -8.93 12.25
C GLY A 260 1.97 -7.47 12.52
N TYR A 261 0.81 -7.23 13.11
CA TYR A 261 0.38 -5.92 13.56
C TYR A 261 1.24 -5.39 14.72
N GLU A 262 1.52 -6.22 15.73
CA GLU A 262 2.38 -5.86 16.87
C GLU A 262 3.82 -5.54 16.42
N MET A 263 4.34 -6.29 15.44
CA MET A 263 5.63 -5.95 14.82
C MET A 263 5.58 -4.55 14.20
N GLY A 264 4.51 -4.21 13.49
CA GLY A 264 4.30 -2.87 12.93
C GLY A 264 4.23 -1.78 13.98
N LEU A 265 3.49 -2.00 15.07
CA LEU A 265 3.44 -1.07 16.21
C LEU A 265 4.83 -0.81 16.78
N GLN A 266 5.61 -1.87 17.00
CA GLN A 266 6.95 -1.76 17.55
C GLN A 266 7.89 -0.96 16.63
N GLU A 267 7.88 -1.26 15.32
CA GLU A 267 8.72 -0.54 14.35
C GLU A 267 8.29 0.93 14.20
N GLY A 268 6.99 1.22 14.23
CA GLY A 268 6.49 2.59 14.21
C GLY A 268 6.92 3.39 15.45
N ARG A 269 6.84 2.80 16.65
CA ARG A 269 7.31 3.41 17.90
C ARG A 269 8.81 3.66 17.89
N THR A 270 9.59 2.68 17.41
CA THR A 270 11.04 2.76 17.27
C THR A 270 11.42 3.90 16.31
N HIS A 271 10.73 4.01 15.17
CA HIS A 271 10.95 5.11 14.22
C HIS A 271 10.79 6.49 14.88
N ILE A 272 9.69 6.71 15.60
CA ILE A 272 9.44 8.00 16.27
C ILE A 272 10.50 8.28 17.36
N THR A 273 10.86 7.28 18.14
CA THR A 273 11.86 7.39 19.20
C THR A 273 13.21 7.81 18.64
N ASN A 274 13.65 7.19 17.55
CA ASN A 274 14.90 7.53 16.87
C ASN A 274 14.92 8.96 16.33
N LEU A 275 13.78 9.46 15.86
CA LEU A 275 13.65 10.86 15.43
C LEU A 275 13.74 11.86 16.60
N SER A 276 13.18 11.50 17.77
CA SER A 276 13.13 12.36 18.95
C SER A 276 14.46 12.40 19.73
N GLY A 277 15.24 11.33 19.64
CA GLY A 277 16.48 11.15 20.42
C GLY A 277 17.67 12.01 19.98
N GLY A 278 17.53 12.85 18.94
CA GLY A 278 18.60 13.78 18.50
C GLY A 278 19.90 13.09 18.05
N TYR A 279 19.90 11.78 17.85
CA TYR A 279 21.05 11.08 17.28
C TYR A 279 21.18 11.50 15.83
N GLY A 280 22.15 12.37 15.56
CA GLY A 280 22.68 12.57 14.22
C GLY A 280 23.16 11.20 13.74
N LEU A 281 22.28 10.49 13.06
CA LEU A 281 22.58 9.20 12.49
C LEU A 281 23.63 9.40 11.41
N SER A 282 24.91 9.22 11.78
CA SER A 282 25.96 8.89 10.81
C SER A 282 25.53 7.58 10.14
N ARG A 283 25.85 7.42 8.87
CA ARG A 283 25.60 6.16 8.10
C ARG A 283 26.03 4.89 8.82
N GLU A 284 26.94 4.99 9.81
CA GLU A 284 27.53 3.89 10.56
C GLU A 284 26.63 3.34 11.69
N ASN A 285 25.61 4.10 12.14
CA ASN A 285 24.78 3.70 13.28
C ASN A 285 23.28 3.60 12.96
N CYS A 286 22.91 3.70 11.70
CA CYS A 286 21.51 3.57 11.29
C CYS A 286 21.29 2.24 10.59
N HIS A 287 20.77 1.24 11.33
CA HIS A 287 20.30 -0.01 10.71
C HIS A 287 19.12 0.21 9.72
N PHE A 288 18.55 1.40 9.68
CA PHE A 288 17.39 1.79 8.87
C PHE A 288 17.60 3.05 8.01
N CYS A 289 18.80 3.61 7.99
CA CYS A 289 19.20 4.64 7.04
C CYS A 289 20.08 4.00 5.98
N LEU A 290 19.48 3.58 4.89
CA LEU A 290 20.17 3.27 3.65
C LEU A 290 20.36 4.53 2.83
#